data_d062fcb8319786405f9232d393875347
#
_entry.id   d062fcb8319786405f9232d393875347
#
_cell.length_a   1.000
_cell.length_b   1.000
_cell.length_c   1.000
_cell.angle_alpha   90.00
_cell.angle_beta   90.00
_cell.angle_gamma   90.00
#
_symmetry.space_group_name_H-M   'P 1'
#
loop_
_entity.id
_entity.type
_entity.pdbx_description
1 polymer ?
#
loop_
_entity_poly.entity_id
_entity_poly.type
_entity_poly.pdbx_seq_one_letter_code
_entity_poly.pdbx_strand_id
1 'polypeptide(L)'
;LDNRSMVTRFLDVIEGDILPLTERAVPRGHNIFGAAVLRARDLSLVVAATNERGADPTLHGEMAAIRAFFRDKGHPDPADTVFLATHEPCSMCLSALAWSGFRKIYFLFTYEETRDDFRMGDDLRILAEVFSTTVPSRKNSYFELVPLRGMIAELPEREALTERVARLKRTYRTLSEKVLTP
;
A
#
# COMPACT_ATOMS: atom_id res chain seq x y z
N LEU A 1 16.93 10.47 -5.84
CA LEU A 1 15.88 10.52 -6.85
C LEU A 1 14.94 11.69 -6.55
N ASP A 2 14.52 12.41 -7.59
CA ASP A 2 13.55 13.50 -7.45
C ASP A 2 12.11 12.93 -7.27
N ASN A 3 11.21 13.77 -6.74
CA ASN A 3 9.83 13.39 -6.46
C ASN A 3 9.07 12.91 -7.71
N ARG A 4 9.36 13.48 -8.89
CA ARG A 4 8.72 13.09 -10.15
C ARG A 4 9.07 11.64 -10.51
N SER A 5 10.35 11.31 -10.52
CA SER A 5 10.85 9.96 -10.81
C SER A 5 10.31 8.94 -9.81
N MET A 6 10.27 9.32 -8.52
CA MET A 6 9.73 8.45 -7.47
C MET A 6 8.24 8.17 -7.67
N VAL A 7 7.42 9.21 -7.85
CA VAL A 7 5.97 9.06 -8.05
C VAL A 7 5.68 8.23 -9.29
N THR A 8 6.34 8.54 -10.41
CA THR A 8 6.16 7.79 -11.66
C THR A 8 6.47 6.31 -11.44
N ARG A 9 7.62 6.00 -10.83
CA ARG A 9 8.02 4.62 -10.56
C ARG A 9 7.06 3.90 -9.62
N PHE A 10 6.56 4.56 -8.59
CA PHE A 10 5.59 3.96 -7.67
C PHE A 10 4.27 3.62 -8.37
N LEU A 11 3.78 4.50 -9.24
CA LEU A 11 2.60 4.21 -10.04
C LEU A 11 2.85 3.07 -11.04
N ASP A 12 4.05 3.00 -11.65
CA ASP A 12 4.43 1.88 -12.54
C ASP A 12 4.41 0.55 -11.77
N VAL A 13 4.92 0.51 -10.54
CA VAL A 13 4.90 -0.70 -9.70
C VAL A 13 3.48 -1.08 -9.29
N ILE A 14 2.64 -0.11 -8.95
CA ILE A 14 1.24 -0.39 -8.61
C ILE A 14 0.52 -1.00 -9.82
N GLU A 15 0.66 -0.40 -11.01
CA GLU A 15 -0.01 -0.84 -12.23
C GLU A 15 0.57 -2.15 -12.80
N GLY A 16 1.88 -2.27 -12.81
CA GLY A 16 2.58 -3.37 -13.50
C GLY A 16 2.89 -4.59 -12.64
N ASP A 17 3.12 -4.38 -11.35
CA ASP A 17 3.57 -5.45 -10.46
C ASP A 17 2.52 -5.85 -9.42
N ILE A 18 1.83 -4.89 -8.77
CA ILE A 18 0.87 -5.18 -7.71
C ILE A 18 -0.52 -5.49 -8.26
N LEU A 19 -1.08 -4.60 -9.09
CA LEU A 19 -2.45 -4.74 -9.60
C LEU A 19 -2.70 -6.09 -10.31
N PRO A 20 -1.80 -6.61 -11.17
CA PRO A 20 -2.01 -7.92 -11.78
C PRO A 20 -2.08 -9.07 -10.76
N LEU A 21 -1.36 -8.97 -9.63
CA LEU A 21 -1.49 -9.93 -8.53
C LEU A 21 -2.87 -9.85 -7.89
N THR A 22 -3.34 -8.63 -7.62
CA THR A 22 -4.65 -8.37 -7.01
C THR A 22 -5.80 -8.84 -7.91
N GLU A 23 -5.73 -8.57 -9.21
CA GLU A 23 -6.73 -9.01 -10.19
C GLU A 23 -6.86 -10.55 -10.23
N ARG A 24 -5.76 -11.28 -10.06
CA ARG A 24 -5.78 -12.74 -9.97
C ARG A 24 -6.23 -13.26 -8.60
N ALA A 25 -6.04 -12.48 -7.54
CA ALA A 25 -6.35 -12.88 -6.17
C ALA A 25 -7.83 -12.67 -5.82
N VAL A 26 -8.44 -11.56 -6.26
CA VAL A 26 -9.83 -11.21 -5.94
C VAL A 26 -10.84 -12.32 -6.30
N PRO A 27 -10.80 -12.95 -7.50
CA PRO A 27 -11.72 -14.05 -7.81
C PRO A 27 -11.54 -15.30 -6.94
N ARG A 28 -10.44 -15.38 -6.19
CA ARG A 28 -10.15 -16.48 -5.25
C ARG A 28 -10.53 -16.14 -3.81
N GLY A 29 -11.28 -15.06 -3.59
CA GLY A 29 -11.77 -14.65 -2.27
C GLY A 29 -10.81 -13.80 -1.46
N HIS A 30 -9.74 -13.29 -2.07
CA HIS A 30 -8.81 -12.34 -1.43
C HIS A 30 -9.29 -10.90 -1.58
N ASN A 31 -8.70 -9.99 -0.79
CA ASN A 31 -9.06 -8.57 -0.80
C ASN A 31 -8.19 -7.78 -1.81
N ILE A 32 -8.48 -6.48 -1.96
CA ILE A 32 -7.88 -5.61 -2.98
C ILE A 32 -6.51 -5.01 -2.57
N PHE A 33 -6.09 -5.16 -1.33
CA PHE A 33 -4.89 -4.51 -0.78
C PHE A 33 -3.61 -5.19 -1.26
N GLY A 34 -2.65 -4.40 -1.71
CA GLY A 34 -1.37 -4.88 -2.16
C GLY A 34 -0.22 -3.98 -1.74
N ALA A 35 1.00 -4.51 -1.79
CA ALA A 35 2.19 -3.79 -1.41
C ALA A 35 3.43 -4.26 -2.17
N ALA A 36 4.47 -3.44 -2.14
CA ALA A 36 5.78 -3.76 -2.70
C ALA A 36 6.90 -3.18 -1.84
N VAL A 37 8.09 -3.77 -1.94
CA VAL A 37 9.32 -3.24 -1.38
C VAL A 37 10.28 -2.95 -2.52
N LEU A 38 10.86 -1.75 -2.53
CA LEU A 38 11.84 -1.31 -3.51
C LEU A 38 13.13 -0.90 -2.80
N ARG A 39 14.27 -1.01 -3.47
CA ARG A 39 15.54 -0.47 -2.96
C ARG A 39 15.49 1.05 -2.97
N ALA A 40 15.89 1.70 -1.87
CA ALA A 40 15.85 3.17 -1.78
C ALA A 40 16.79 3.87 -2.78
N ARG A 41 17.91 3.24 -3.14
CA ARG A 41 18.94 3.83 -3.99
C ARG A 41 18.54 4.05 -5.45
N ASP A 42 17.73 3.13 -6.01
CA ASP A 42 17.43 3.08 -7.45
C ASP A 42 15.97 2.72 -7.77
N LEU A 43 15.15 2.48 -6.75
CA LEU A 43 13.76 2.02 -6.84
C LEU A 43 13.58 0.73 -7.65
N SER A 44 14.60 -0.12 -7.69
CA SER A 44 14.45 -1.48 -8.22
C SER A 44 13.54 -2.29 -7.30
N LEU A 45 12.63 -3.05 -7.92
CA LEU A 45 11.67 -3.89 -7.19
C LEU A 45 12.40 -5.03 -6.48
N VAL A 46 12.11 -5.22 -5.19
CA VAL A 46 12.56 -6.37 -4.40
C VAL A 46 11.46 -7.42 -4.33
N VAL A 47 10.26 -7.02 -3.97
CA VAL A 47 9.10 -7.89 -3.88
C VAL A 47 7.81 -7.10 -4.12
N ALA A 48 6.82 -7.74 -4.75
CA ALA A 48 5.44 -7.29 -4.80
C ALA A 48 4.52 -8.41 -4.30
N ALA A 49 3.47 -8.05 -3.59
CA ALA A 49 2.51 -8.98 -3.00
C ALA A 49 1.11 -8.39 -2.96
N THR A 50 0.13 -9.23 -2.76
CA THR A 50 -1.27 -8.86 -2.58
C THR A 50 -1.87 -9.58 -1.38
N ASN A 51 -3.05 -9.15 -0.95
CA ASN A 51 -3.81 -9.74 0.14
C ASN A 51 -4.07 -11.23 -0.07
N GLU A 52 -3.89 -12.03 0.99
CA GLU A 52 -4.11 -13.48 1.02
C GLU A 52 -5.10 -13.87 2.14
N ARG A 53 -6.09 -13.03 2.44
CA ARG A 53 -7.02 -13.24 3.56
C ARG A 53 -7.77 -14.58 3.51
N GLY A 54 -7.91 -15.19 2.36
CA GLY A 54 -8.51 -16.52 2.22
C GLY A 54 -7.67 -17.62 2.86
N ALA A 55 -6.38 -17.42 3.04
CA ALA A 55 -5.49 -18.33 3.76
C ALA A 55 -5.38 -17.96 5.25
N ASP A 56 -5.34 -16.66 5.56
CA ASP A 56 -5.22 -16.12 6.92
C ASP A 56 -5.77 -14.69 6.92
N PRO A 57 -6.77 -14.36 7.76
CA PRO A 57 -7.37 -13.02 7.82
C PRO A 57 -6.39 -11.89 8.08
N THR A 58 -5.23 -12.17 8.69
CA THR A 58 -4.18 -11.17 8.96
C THR A 58 -3.22 -10.97 7.80
N LEU A 59 -3.28 -11.78 6.76
CA LEU A 59 -2.43 -11.63 5.56
C LEU A 59 -2.93 -10.52 4.64
N HIS A 60 -2.92 -9.30 5.15
CA HIS A 60 -3.05 -8.09 4.32
C HIS A 60 -1.91 -8.01 3.31
N GLY A 61 -2.05 -7.19 2.28
CA GLY A 61 -1.03 -7.04 1.24
C GLY A 61 0.35 -6.69 1.80
N GLU A 62 0.39 -5.81 2.80
CA GLU A 62 1.62 -5.42 3.49
C GLU A 62 2.22 -6.60 4.27
N MET A 63 1.41 -7.37 4.99
CA MET A 63 1.87 -8.55 5.72
C MET A 63 2.42 -9.61 4.76
N ALA A 64 1.77 -9.82 3.62
CA ALA A 64 2.24 -10.72 2.58
C ALA A 64 3.58 -10.25 1.99
N ALA A 65 3.74 -8.94 1.75
CA ALA A 65 5.00 -8.35 1.27
C ALA A 65 6.13 -8.48 2.29
N ILE A 66 5.88 -8.19 3.58
CA ILE A 66 6.85 -8.35 4.66
C ILE A 66 7.32 -9.81 4.74
N ARG A 67 6.40 -10.77 4.71
CA ARG A 67 6.74 -12.21 4.76
C ARG A 67 7.57 -12.63 3.55
N ALA A 68 7.19 -12.20 2.36
CA ALA A 68 7.93 -12.52 1.14
C ALA A 68 9.33 -11.91 1.15
N PHE A 69 9.47 -10.67 1.64
CA PHE A 69 10.75 -9.99 1.78
C PHE A 69 11.72 -10.76 2.68
N PHE A 70 11.31 -11.16 3.88
CA PHE A 70 12.19 -11.88 4.82
C PHE A 70 12.39 -13.37 4.48
N ARG A 71 11.63 -13.94 3.56
CA ARG A 71 11.91 -15.29 3.02
C ARG A 71 13.15 -15.30 2.13
N ASP A 72 13.41 -14.24 1.40
CA ASP A 72 14.63 -14.08 0.63
C ASP A 72 15.78 -13.78 1.58
N LYS A 73 16.70 -14.72 1.75
CA LYS A 73 17.88 -14.56 2.63
C LYS A 73 18.88 -13.52 2.13
N GLY A 74 18.74 -13.09 0.86
CA GLY A 74 19.54 -12.03 0.25
C GLY A 74 18.87 -10.66 0.27
N HIS A 75 17.77 -10.48 1.03
CA HIS A 75 17.08 -9.20 1.11
C HIS A 75 18.00 -8.07 1.61
N PRO A 76 17.82 -6.82 1.15
CA PRO A 76 18.53 -5.67 1.70
C PRO A 76 18.10 -5.40 3.16
N ASP A 77 18.81 -4.53 3.85
CA ASP A 77 18.33 -3.98 5.13
C ASP A 77 16.98 -3.25 4.88
N PRO A 78 15.94 -3.51 5.67
CA PRO A 78 14.67 -2.78 5.55
C PRO A 78 14.83 -1.25 5.58
N ALA A 79 15.80 -0.74 6.35
CA ALA A 79 16.09 0.71 6.41
C ALA A 79 16.63 1.28 5.09
N ASP A 80 17.23 0.45 4.23
CA ASP A 80 17.73 0.80 2.89
C ASP A 80 16.68 0.59 1.79
N THR A 81 15.42 0.43 2.18
CA THR A 81 14.29 0.23 1.26
C THR A 81 13.23 1.30 1.43
N VAL A 82 12.33 1.36 0.45
CA VAL A 82 11.06 2.05 0.56
C VAL A 82 9.94 1.01 0.47
N PHE A 83 8.94 1.15 1.33
CA PHE A 83 7.75 0.31 1.33
C PHE A 83 6.63 1.06 0.61
N LEU A 84 5.96 0.40 -0.33
CA LEU A 84 4.87 0.96 -1.11
C LEU A 84 3.60 0.16 -0.87
N ALA A 85 2.55 0.81 -0.35
CA ALA A 85 1.23 0.23 -0.18
C ALA A 85 0.23 0.85 -1.17
N THR A 86 -0.70 0.08 -1.68
CA THR A 86 -1.78 0.62 -2.53
C THR A 86 -2.77 1.45 -1.74
N HIS A 87 -3.02 1.07 -0.49
CA HIS A 87 -3.91 1.74 0.45
C HIS A 87 -3.15 2.08 1.74
N GLU A 88 -3.60 3.08 2.47
CA GLU A 88 -3.01 3.48 3.75
C GLU A 88 -3.02 2.28 4.70
N PRO A 89 -1.84 1.86 5.23
CA PRO A 89 -1.74 0.66 6.04
C PRO A 89 -2.53 0.74 7.33
N CYS A 90 -3.29 -0.31 7.67
CA CYS A 90 -4.03 -0.40 8.92
C CYS A 90 -3.10 -0.47 10.15
N SER A 91 -3.67 -0.35 11.36
CA SER A 91 -2.92 -0.38 12.62
C SER A 91 -2.04 -1.62 12.77
N MET A 92 -2.52 -2.80 12.37
CA MET A 92 -1.75 -4.04 12.37
C MET A 92 -0.54 -3.94 11.43
N CYS A 93 -0.76 -3.49 10.19
CA CYS A 93 0.30 -3.36 9.20
C CYS A 93 1.33 -2.30 9.59
N LEU A 94 0.90 -1.14 10.13
CA LEU A 94 1.82 -0.11 10.65
C LEU A 94 2.70 -0.63 11.77
N SER A 95 2.14 -1.41 12.70
CA SER A 95 2.91 -2.05 13.77
C SER A 95 3.92 -3.04 13.20
N ALA A 96 3.51 -3.88 12.24
CA ALA A 96 4.40 -4.85 11.60
C ALA A 96 5.54 -4.16 10.83
N LEU A 97 5.26 -3.07 10.13
CA LEU A 97 6.26 -2.27 9.41
C LEU A 97 7.29 -1.66 10.36
N ALA A 98 6.84 -1.12 11.52
CA ALA A 98 7.71 -0.60 12.56
C ALA A 98 8.61 -1.68 13.15
N TRP A 99 8.06 -2.84 13.53
CA TRP A 99 8.80 -3.99 14.05
C TRP A 99 9.79 -4.56 13.05
N SER A 100 9.47 -4.50 11.75
CA SER A 100 10.30 -5.00 10.66
C SER A 100 11.42 -4.03 10.24
N GLY A 101 11.44 -2.80 10.77
CA GLY A 101 12.49 -1.82 10.51
C GLY A 101 12.32 -1.00 9.23
N PHE A 102 11.16 -1.06 8.57
CA PHE A 102 10.86 -0.20 7.41
C PHE A 102 10.66 1.25 7.88
N ARG A 103 11.42 2.19 7.29
CA ARG A 103 11.45 3.59 7.74
C ARG A 103 10.74 4.56 6.82
N LYS A 104 10.63 4.24 5.54
CA LYS A 104 9.97 5.07 4.51
C LYS A 104 8.84 4.27 3.87
N ILE A 105 7.62 4.71 4.14
CA ILE A 105 6.40 4.04 3.70
C ILE A 105 5.60 5.02 2.85
N TYR A 106 5.21 4.61 1.66
CA TYR A 106 4.40 5.38 0.73
C TYR A 106 3.08 4.66 0.49
N PHE A 107 1.99 5.43 0.32
CA PHE A 107 0.69 4.85 0.00
C PHE A 107 -0.10 5.74 -0.98
N LEU A 108 -1.02 5.11 -1.72
CA LEU A 108 -1.80 5.81 -2.74
C LEU A 108 -3.17 6.26 -2.25
N PHE A 109 -4.02 5.34 -1.75
CA PHE A 109 -5.39 5.62 -1.32
C PHE A 109 -5.46 5.75 0.19
N THR A 110 -6.16 6.79 0.68
CA THR A 110 -6.32 7.09 2.12
C THR A 110 -7.36 6.16 2.78
N TYR A 111 -7.43 6.19 4.11
CA TYR A 111 -8.49 5.50 4.87
C TYR A 111 -9.88 5.95 4.47
N GLU A 112 -10.07 7.26 4.22
CA GLU A 112 -11.34 7.82 3.80
C GLU A 112 -11.74 7.27 2.43
N GLU A 113 -10.80 7.20 1.48
CA GLU A 113 -11.04 6.60 0.17
C GLU A 113 -11.35 5.09 0.31
N THR A 114 -10.66 4.39 1.20
CA THR A 114 -10.89 2.97 1.46
C THR A 114 -12.29 2.72 2.01
N ARG A 115 -12.75 3.57 2.94
CA ARG A 115 -14.12 3.51 3.46
C ARG A 115 -15.17 3.90 2.44
N ASP A 116 -15.00 5.06 1.77
CA ASP A 116 -16.06 5.70 0.99
C ASP A 116 -16.12 5.20 -0.45
N ASP A 117 -14.96 5.03 -1.08
CA ASP A 117 -14.87 4.61 -2.49
C ASP A 117 -14.82 3.09 -2.67
N PHE A 118 -14.16 2.38 -1.74
CA PHE A 118 -14.01 0.92 -1.82
C PHE A 118 -14.93 0.18 -0.84
N ARG A 119 -15.67 0.90 0.01
CA ARG A 119 -16.65 0.38 0.97
C ARG A 119 -16.07 -0.60 2.00
N MET A 120 -14.82 -0.33 2.44
CA MET A 120 -14.05 -1.14 3.39
C MET A 120 -13.54 -0.25 4.52
N GLY A 121 -14.37 -0.04 5.54
CA GLY A 121 -14.10 0.90 6.64
C GLY A 121 -13.66 0.27 7.97
N ASP A 122 -13.30 -1.02 8.01
CA ASP A 122 -12.96 -1.72 9.24
C ASP A 122 -11.69 -1.15 9.90
N ASP A 123 -10.73 -0.67 9.11
CA ASP A 123 -9.49 -0.06 9.61
C ASP A 123 -9.76 1.15 10.51
N LEU A 124 -10.68 2.03 10.09
CA LEU A 124 -11.07 3.19 10.88
C LEU A 124 -11.84 2.81 12.14
N ARG A 125 -12.66 1.77 12.10
CA ARG A 125 -13.36 1.26 13.29
C ARG A 125 -12.38 0.67 14.29
N ILE A 126 -11.42 -0.12 13.84
CA ILE A 126 -10.37 -0.69 14.71
C ILE A 126 -9.54 0.43 15.35
N LEU A 127 -9.14 1.44 14.58
CA LEU A 127 -8.43 2.60 15.12
C LEU A 127 -9.23 3.31 16.22
N ALA A 128 -10.52 3.55 15.98
CA ALA A 128 -11.38 4.23 16.95
C ALA A 128 -11.63 3.39 18.21
N GLU A 129 -12.01 2.12 18.05
CA GLU A 129 -12.49 1.29 19.16
C GLU A 129 -11.33 0.68 19.96
N VAL A 130 -10.25 0.25 19.30
CA VAL A 130 -9.13 -0.44 19.96
C VAL A 130 -8.04 0.53 20.39
N PHE A 131 -7.75 1.57 19.59
CA PHE A 131 -6.64 2.49 19.80
C PHE A 131 -7.06 3.90 20.23
N SER A 132 -8.36 4.18 20.33
CA SER A 132 -8.91 5.49 20.73
C SER A 132 -8.37 6.65 19.89
N THR A 133 -8.14 6.42 18.60
CA THR A 133 -7.68 7.44 17.64
C THR A 133 -8.38 7.28 16.30
N THR A 134 -8.44 8.36 15.53
CA THR A 134 -8.98 8.33 14.16
C THR A 134 -7.89 8.45 13.10
N VAL A 135 -6.69 8.90 13.52
CA VAL A 135 -5.54 9.10 12.61
C VAL A 135 -4.27 8.65 13.31
N PRO A 136 -3.56 7.65 12.78
CA PRO A 136 -2.25 7.28 13.30
C PRO A 136 -1.20 8.36 12.98
N SER A 137 -0.14 8.42 13.78
CA SER A 137 0.98 9.31 13.51
C SER A 137 1.68 8.91 12.21
N ARG A 138 1.76 9.84 11.26
CA ARG A 138 2.45 9.65 9.98
C ARG A 138 3.95 9.93 10.02
N LYS A 139 4.43 10.59 11.08
CA LYS A 139 5.85 10.85 11.30
C LYS A 139 6.19 10.65 12.77
N ASN A 140 7.06 9.69 13.02
CA ASN A 140 7.46 9.29 14.37
C ASN A 140 8.89 8.76 14.37
N SER A 141 9.37 8.19 15.48
CA SER A 141 10.74 7.65 15.60
C SER A 141 10.96 6.35 14.81
N TYR A 142 9.90 5.66 14.40
CA TYR A 142 9.98 4.38 13.68
C TYR A 142 9.94 4.57 12.17
N PHE A 143 9.01 5.39 11.67
CA PHE A 143 8.82 5.57 10.23
C PHE A 143 8.25 6.96 9.87
N GLU A 144 8.33 7.24 8.58
CA GLU A 144 7.59 8.30 7.91
C GLU A 144 6.64 7.68 6.89
N LEU A 145 5.33 7.97 7.03
CA LEU A 145 4.25 7.49 6.17
C LEU A 145 3.80 8.64 5.25
N VAL A 146 4.02 8.48 3.95
CA VAL A 146 3.87 9.55 2.97
C VAL A 146 2.76 9.25 1.96
N PRO A 147 1.71 10.10 1.88
CA PRO A 147 0.70 9.96 0.86
C PRO A 147 1.24 10.39 -0.52
N LEU A 148 1.16 9.54 -1.53
CA LEU A 148 1.60 9.87 -2.90
C LEU A 148 0.82 11.04 -3.49
N ARG A 149 -0.44 11.23 -3.09
CA ARG A 149 -1.24 12.35 -3.54
C ARG A 149 -0.67 13.71 -3.16
N GLY A 150 -0.07 13.81 -1.96
CA GLY A 150 0.63 15.02 -1.53
C GLY A 150 1.83 15.32 -2.44
N MET A 151 2.62 14.30 -2.76
CA MET A 151 3.74 14.45 -3.68
C MET A 151 3.29 14.86 -5.09
N ILE A 152 2.21 14.25 -5.60
CA ILE A 152 1.64 14.56 -6.94
C ILE A 152 1.19 16.03 -7.01
N ALA A 153 0.56 16.53 -5.97
CA ALA A 153 0.04 17.91 -5.94
C ALA A 153 1.12 18.98 -6.11
N GLU A 154 2.36 18.66 -5.73
CA GLU A 154 3.51 19.56 -5.84
C GLU A 154 4.23 19.50 -7.21
N LEU A 155 3.85 18.55 -8.09
CA LEU A 155 4.52 18.35 -9.38
C LEU A 155 3.89 19.20 -10.51
N PRO A 156 4.70 19.66 -11.47
CA PRO A 156 4.17 20.34 -12.65
C PRO A 156 3.17 19.50 -13.44
N GLU A 157 3.40 18.18 -13.53
CA GLU A 157 2.56 17.22 -14.26
C GLU A 157 1.37 16.68 -13.44
N ARG A 158 1.00 17.35 -12.35
CA ARG A 158 -0.05 16.90 -11.41
C ARG A 158 -1.36 16.48 -12.10
N GLU A 159 -1.76 17.15 -13.16
CA GLU A 159 -3.02 16.83 -13.86
C GLU A 159 -2.97 15.45 -14.51
N ALA A 160 -1.91 15.15 -15.27
CA ALA A 160 -1.74 13.86 -15.92
C ALA A 160 -1.58 12.71 -14.89
N LEU A 161 -0.84 12.96 -13.81
CA LEU A 161 -0.66 11.99 -12.73
C LEU A 161 -1.97 11.77 -11.95
N THR A 162 -2.73 12.83 -11.71
CA THR A 162 -4.06 12.73 -11.05
C THR A 162 -5.03 11.91 -11.91
N GLU A 163 -5.05 12.11 -13.23
CA GLU A 163 -5.88 11.29 -14.13
C GLU A 163 -5.44 9.83 -14.14
N ARG A 164 -4.12 9.58 -14.07
CA ARG A 164 -3.58 8.22 -13.93
C ARG A 164 -4.08 7.54 -12.64
N VAL A 165 -4.02 8.27 -11.52
CA VAL A 165 -4.56 7.77 -10.24
C VAL A 165 -6.07 7.56 -10.30
N ALA A 166 -6.81 8.43 -10.98
CA ALA A 166 -8.26 8.27 -11.15
C ALA A 166 -8.61 7.00 -11.94
N ARG A 167 -7.81 6.63 -12.96
CA ARG A 167 -7.98 5.34 -13.67
C ARG A 167 -7.73 4.16 -12.76
N LEU A 168 -6.63 4.18 -11.99
CA LEU A 168 -6.35 3.15 -10.98
C LEU A 168 -7.50 3.02 -9.97
N LYS A 169 -8.02 4.13 -9.48
CA LYS A 169 -9.15 4.15 -8.54
C LYS A 169 -10.39 3.45 -9.12
N ARG A 170 -10.71 3.71 -10.38
CA ARG A 170 -11.83 3.02 -11.06
C ARG A 170 -11.61 1.51 -11.11
N THR A 171 -10.40 1.06 -11.44
CA THR A 171 -10.07 -0.37 -11.47
C THR A 171 -10.20 -1.01 -10.07
N TYR A 172 -9.63 -0.38 -9.03
CA TYR A 172 -9.74 -0.88 -7.66
C TYR A 172 -11.18 -0.86 -7.14
N ARG A 173 -12.01 0.12 -7.55
CA ARG A 173 -13.44 0.13 -7.22
C ARG A 173 -14.16 -1.08 -7.80
N THR A 174 -13.94 -1.37 -9.08
CA THR A 174 -14.50 -2.57 -9.73
C THR A 174 -14.07 -3.87 -9.03
N LEU A 175 -12.81 -3.94 -8.59
CA LEU A 175 -12.31 -5.09 -7.84
C LEU A 175 -12.95 -5.18 -6.45
N SER A 176 -13.14 -4.06 -5.73
CA SER A 176 -13.77 -4.05 -4.42
C SER A 176 -15.24 -4.49 -4.49
N GLU A 177 -15.95 -4.10 -5.53
CA GLU A 177 -17.32 -4.56 -5.76
C GLU A 177 -17.42 -6.09 -5.89
N LYS A 178 -16.44 -6.72 -6.56
CA LYS A 178 -16.36 -8.19 -6.66
C LYS A 178 -16.07 -8.87 -5.33
N VAL A 179 -15.31 -8.23 -4.44
CA VAL A 179 -15.04 -8.73 -3.08
C VAL A 179 -16.30 -8.68 -2.22
N LEU A 180 -17.12 -7.63 -2.39
CA LEU A 180 -18.30 -7.37 -1.56
C LEU A 180 -19.55 -8.12 -2.05
N THR A 181 -19.53 -8.64 -3.27
CA THR A 181 -20.64 -9.42 -3.84
C THR A 181 -20.17 -10.88 -3.94
N PRO A 182 -20.61 -11.76 -3.01
CA PRO A 182 -20.24 -13.18 -3.04
C PRO A 182 -20.86 -13.93 -4.22
#